data_602af93d4a13e21c9a769f49c6606d32
#
_entry.id   602af93d4a13e21c9a769f49c6606d32
#
_cell.length_a   1.000
_cell.length_b   1.000
_cell.length_c   1.000
_cell.angle_alpha   90.00
_cell.angle_beta   90.00
_cell.angle_gamma   90.00
#
_symmetry.space_group_name_H-M   'P 1'
#
loop_
_entity.id
_entity.type
_entity.pdbx_description
1 polymer ?
#
loop_
_entity_poly.entity_id
_entity_poly.type
_entity_poly.pdbx_seq_one_letter_code
_entity_poly.pdbx_strand_id
1 'polypeptide(L)'
;IPQKIEAKKVNFKYGLGAQFITTLKTIHMLGLDRKESVEVQGISVSPRDLLAASLPDPATLGERMHGKTCAGTLVKGLNKEGKPYSCYIYNVVDNSWSMKEYGDQAVVWQTAINPVIAMELIHNKIWVPEGGVSGPEWYDPMPFLDLLESYGSSWKIREEK
;
A
#
# COMPACT_ATOMS: atom_id res chain seq x y z
N ILE A 1 -13.92 7.99 3.64
CA ILE A 1 -14.91 6.89 3.50
C ILE A 1 -16.17 7.15 4.35
N PRO A 2 -16.10 7.35 5.68
CA PRO A 2 -17.33 7.51 6.49
C PRO A 2 -18.21 8.69 6.11
N GLN A 3 -17.69 9.70 5.45
CA GLN A 3 -18.46 10.88 5.01
C GLN A 3 -19.39 10.58 3.82
N LYS A 4 -19.05 9.58 3.00
CA LYS A 4 -19.80 9.22 1.78
C LYS A 4 -20.52 7.88 1.91
N ILE A 5 -19.96 6.95 2.66
CA ILE A 5 -20.46 5.59 2.80
C ILE A 5 -20.75 5.30 4.27
N GLU A 6 -21.99 4.88 4.57
CA GLU A 6 -22.36 4.43 5.91
C GLU A 6 -21.67 3.10 6.24
N ALA A 7 -20.47 3.19 6.80
CA ALA A 7 -19.71 2.05 7.23
C ALA A 7 -19.64 1.99 8.77
N LYS A 8 -20.07 0.87 9.36
CA LYS A 8 -19.99 0.65 10.82
C LYS A 8 -18.54 0.57 11.32
N LYS A 9 -17.64 0.10 10.48
CA LYS A 9 -16.23 -0.09 10.83
C LYS A 9 -15.35 0.02 9.59
N VAL A 10 -14.31 0.84 9.69
CA VAL A 10 -13.26 0.97 8.67
C VAL A 10 -11.92 0.67 9.33
N ASN A 11 -11.14 -0.26 8.79
CA ASN A 11 -9.80 -0.60 9.26
C ASN A 11 -8.82 -0.58 8.10
N PHE A 12 -7.62 -0.13 8.37
CA PHE A 12 -6.47 -0.39 7.53
C PHE A 12 -5.68 -1.56 8.12
N LYS A 13 -5.23 -2.48 7.25
CA LYS A 13 -4.37 -3.61 7.64
C LYS A 13 -3.16 -3.64 6.72
N TYR A 14 -2.01 -3.86 7.31
CA TYR A 14 -0.76 -4.04 6.60
C TYR A 14 -0.17 -5.40 6.94
N GLY A 15 0.09 -6.22 5.92
CA GLY A 15 0.65 -7.56 6.07
C GLY A 15 2.15 -7.54 5.79
N LEU A 16 2.93 -8.11 6.69
CA LEU A 16 4.37 -8.33 6.53
C LEU A 16 4.68 -9.82 6.62
N GLY A 17 5.70 -10.26 5.89
CA GLY A 17 6.15 -11.65 5.95
C GLY A 17 6.62 -12.07 7.36
N ALA A 18 6.42 -13.33 7.71
CA ALA A 18 6.77 -13.84 9.05
C ALA A 18 8.25 -13.62 9.41
N GLN A 19 9.15 -13.80 8.45
CA GLN A 19 10.58 -13.56 8.64
C GLN A 19 10.86 -12.09 8.99
N PHE A 20 10.25 -11.15 8.28
CA PHE A 20 10.40 -9.72 8.55
C PHE A 20 9.89 -9.35 9.95
N ILE A 21 8.72 -9.89 10.34
CA ILE A 21 8.18 -9.71 11.70
C ILE A 21 9.13 -10.26 12.77
N THR A 22 9.72 -11.44 12.53
CA THR A 22 10.69 -12.03 13.45
C THR A 22 11.92 -11.14 13.59
N THR A 23 12.45 -10.62 12.47
CA THR A 23 13.60 -9.70 12.46
C THR A 23 13.29 -8.42 13.25
N LEU A 24 12.13 -7.79 13.04
CA LEU A 24 11.72 -6.60 13.80
C LEU A 24 11.59 -6.89 15.29
N LYS A 25 11.02 -8.03 15.67
CA LYS A 25 10.93 -8.44 17.10
C LYS A 25 12.32 -8.65 17.70
N THR A 26 13.25 -9.22 16.98
CA THR A 26 14.63 -9.40 17.45
C THR A 26 15.32 -8.05 17.64
N ILE A 27 15.21 -7.13 16.71
CA ILE A 27 15.73 -5.76 16.82
C ILE A 27 15.17 -5.07 18.07
N HIS A 28 13.86 -5.19 18.29
CA HIS A 28 13.18 -4.63 19.45
C HIS A 28 13.67 -5.27 20.78
N MET A 29 13.76 -6.60 20.82
CA MET A 29 14.25 -7.34 21.98
C MET A 29 15.69 -6.96 22.36
N LEU A 30 16.53 -6.66 21.36
CA LEU A 30 17.90 -6.20 21.57
C LEU A 30 17.98 -4.70 21.90
N GLY A 31 16.88 -3.96 21.84
CA GLY A 31 16.83 -2.52 22.09
C GLY A 31 17.46 -1.67 21.02
N LEU A 32 17.67 -2.22 19.81
CA LEU A 32 18.29 -1.52 18.68
C LEU A 32 17.33 -0.51 18.00
N ASP A 33 16.05 -0.51 18.33
CA ASP A 33 15.04 0.45 17.89
C ASP A 33 14.86 1.66 18.82
N ARG A 34 15.63 1.71 19.93
CA ARG A 34 15.57 2.83 20.89
C ARG A 34 16.11 4.11 20.26
N LYS A 35 15.46 5.22 20.61
CA LYS A 35 15.87 6.58 20.23
C LYS A 35 16.84 7.20 21.23
N GLU A 36 16.72 6.79 22.49
CA GLU A 36 17.56 7.27 23.57
C GLU A 36 19.00 6.84 23.33
N SER A 37 19.91 7.82 23.36
CA SER A 37 21.33 7.57 23.17
C SER A 37 21.93 6.78 24.32
N VAL A 38 22.90 5.96 24.00
CA VAL A 38 23.75 5.21 24.94
C VAL A 38 25.21 5.61 24.76
N GLU A 39 25.96 5.63 25.83
CA GLU A 39 27.40 5.90 25.78
C GLU A 39 28.17 4.65 25.31
N VAL A 40 28.93 4.79 24.23
CA VAL A 40 29.81 3.76 23.70
C VAL A 40 31.21 4.34 23.55
N GLN A 41 32.13 3.93 24.38
CA GLN A 41 33.52 4.43 24.38
C GLN A 41 33.62 5.95 24.43
N GLY A 42 32.78 6.62 25.20
CA GLY A 42 32.74 8.06 25.35
C GLY A 42 32.04 8.82 24.23
N ILE A 43 31.36 8.11 23.30
CA ILE A 43 30.57 8.68 22.22
C ILE A 43 29.10 8.38 22.48
N SER A 44 28.25 9.39 22.42
CA SER A 44 26.78 9.26 22.55
C SER A 44 26.20 8.77 21.21
N VAL A 45 25.59 7.59 21.20
CA VAL A 45 25.08 6.94 19.99
C VAL A 45 23.61 6.54 20.19
N SER A 46 22.75 6.92 19.24
CA SER A 46 21.38 6.40 19.15
C SER A 46 21.42 5.01 18.49
N PRO A 47 20.99 3.93 19.17
CA PRO A 47 20.98 2.59 18.60
C PRO A 47 20.18 2.51 17.29
N ARG A 48 19.03 3.17 17.23
CA ARG A 48 18.18 3.20 16.04
C ARG A 48 18.85 3.90 14.86
N ASP A 49 19.55 5.00 15.09
CA ASP A 49 20.19 5.76 14.03
C ASP A 49 21.41 4.99 13.49
N LEU A 50 22.14 4.30 14.36
CA LEU A 50 23.21 3.39 13.97
C LEU A 50 22.66 2.23 13.14
N LEU A 51 21.57 1.61 13.58
CA LEU A 51 20.92 0.52 12.82
C LEU A 51 20.48 1.04 11.44
N ALA A 52 19.80 2.18 11.38
CA ALA A 52 19.33 2.76 10.13
C ALA A 52 20.48 3.07 9.15
N ALA A 53 21.58 3.64 9.66
CA ALA A 53 22.77 3.93 8.87
C ALA A 53 23.51 2.67 8.37
N SER A 54 23.31 1.54 9.05
CA SER A 54 23.94 0.25 8.71
C SER A 54 23.13 -0.55 7.69
N LEU A 55 21.87 -0.19 7.46
CA LEU A 55 21.03 -0.88 6.48
C LEU A 55 21.37 -0.44 5.04
N PRO A 56 21.21 -1.33 4.06
CA PRO A 56 21.34 -0.94 2.66
C PRO A 56 20.23 0.06 2.29
N ASP A 57 20.55 0.98 1.37
CA ASP A 57 19.57 1.91 0.82
C ASP A 57 18.45 1.11 0.12
N PRO A 58 17.18 1.27 0.52
CA PRO A 58 16.04 0.58 -0.10
C PRO A 58 15.95 0.80 -1.61
N ALA A 59 16.37 1.95 -2.12
CA ALA A 59 16.38 2.25 -3.56
C ALA A 59 17.28 1.29 -4.36
N THR A 60 18.32 0.73 -3.72
CA THR A 60 19.26 -0.21 -4.37
C THR A 60 18.81 -1.66 -4.33
N LEU A 61 17.67 -1.97 -3.72
CA LEU A 61 17.22 -3.34 -3.50
C LEU A 61 16.29 -3.87 -4.60
N GLY A 62 15.80 -3.02 -5.51
CA GLY A 62 14.78 -3.36 -6.48
C GLY A 62 15.06 -4.63 -7.30
N GLU A 63 16.27 -4.74 -7.86
CA GLU A 63 16.70 -5.89 -8.66
C GLU A 63 16.87 -7.18 -7.84
N ARG A 64 17.12 -7.05 -6.54
CA ARG A 64 17.33 -8.18 -5.62
C ARG A 64 16.03 -8.66 -4.98
N MET A 65 14.97 -7.88 -5.09
CA MET A 65 13.67 -8.22 -4.53
C MET A 65 12.90 -9.13 -5.48
N HIS A 66 12.37 -10.21 -4.92
CA HIS A 66 11.50 -11.13 -5.62
C HIS A 66 10.18 -11.24 -4.87
N GLY A 67 9.09 -11.36 -5.61
CA GLY A 67 7.77 -11.54 -5.02
C GLY A 67 6.74 -10.59 -5.60
N LYS A 68 5.62 -10.50 -4.90
CA LYS A 68 4.44 -9.75 -5.34
C LYS A 68 3.89 -8.93 -4.19
N THR A 69 3.37 -7.75 -4.52
CA THR A 69 2.56 -6.94 -3.61
C THR A 69 1.10 -7.11 -3.95
N CYS A 70 0.24 -7.13 -2.94
CA CYS A 70 -1.20 -7.19 -3.10
C CYS A 70 -1.83 -6.05 -2.31
N ALA A 71 -2.61 -5.22 -2.98
CA ALA A 71 -3.43 -4.20 -2.36
C ALA A 71 -4.90 -4.44 -2.70
N GLY A 72 -5.79 -4.22 -1.74
CA GLY A 72 -7.21 -4.42 -1.99
C GLY A 72 -8.10 -3.99 -0.83
N THR A 73 -9.39 -4.01 -1.09
CA THR A 73 -10.43 -3.62 -0.13
C THR A 73 -11.40 -4.79 0.08
N LEU A 74 -11.52 -5.23 1.33
CA LEU A 74 -12.52 -6.20 1.74
C LEU A 74 -13.75 -5.47 2.28
N VAL A 75 -14.88 -5.66 1.63
CA VAL A 75 -16.17 -5.12 2.03
C VAL A 75 -17.05 -6.24 2.56
N LYS A 76 -17.65 -6.02 3.73
CA LYS A 76 -18.63 -6.94 4.33
C LYS A 76 -19.90 -6.19 4.66
N GLY A 77 -21.05 -6.73 4.28
CA GLY A 77 -22.32 -6.07 4.49
C GLY A 77 -23.50 -6.98 4.11
N LEU A 78 -24.58 -6.34 3.70
CA LEU A 78 -25.75 -7.01 3.15
C LEU A 78 -25.85 -6.68 1.66
N ASN A 79 -26.25 -7.65 0.85
CA ASN A 79 -26.57 -7.41 -0.54
C ASN A 79 -27.96 -6.76 -0.70
N LYS A 80 -28.38 -6.50 -1.95
CA LYS A 80 -29.69 -5.90 -2.26
C LYS A 80 -30.89 -6.71 -1.76
N GLU A 81 -30.69 -8.00 -1.50
CA GLU A 81 -31.70 -8.92 -0.96
C GLU A 81 -31.68 -9.01 0.58
N GLY A 82 -30.83 -8.22 1.25
CA GLY A 82 -30.66 -8.25 2.71
C GLY A 82 -29.85 -9.45 3.23
N LYS A 83 -29.20 -10.22 2.35
CA LYS A 83 -28.39 -11.38 2.75
C LYS A 83 -26.93 -10.97 3.02
N PRO A 84 -26.23 -11.60 3.97
CA PRO A 84 -24.80 -11.37 4.18
C PRO A 84 -24.02 -11.55 2.88
N TYR A 85 -23.16 -10.57 2.61
CA TYR A 85 -22.29 -10.56 1.43
C TYR A 85 -20.90 -10.05 1.79
N SER A 86 -19.88 -10.70 1.25
CA SER A 86 -18.49 -10.32 1.45
C SER A 86 -17.75 -10.38 0.11
N CYS A 87 -17.07 -9.30 -0.22
CA CYS A 87 -16.37 -9.12 -1.48
C CYS A 87 -15.00 -8.50 -1.25
N TYR A 88 -13.97 -9.06 -1.87
CA TYR A 88 -12.62 -8.55 -1.88
C TYR A 88 -12.23 -8.13 -3.30
N ILE A 89 -12.07 -6.82 -3.50
CA ILE A 89 -11.47 -6.26 -4.73
C ILE A 89 -9.99 -6.02 -4.48
N TYR A 90 -9.13 -6.46 -5.39
CA TYR A 90 -7.68 -6.39 -5.20
C TYR A 90 -6.93 -6.39 -6.51
N ASN A 91 -5.70 -5.88 -6.48
CA ASN A 91 -4.72 -6.02 -7.53
C ASN A 91 -3.41 -6.61 -6.98
N VAL A 92 -2.66 -7.27 -7.85
CA VAL A 92 -1.37 -7.90 -7.52
C VAL A 92 -0.33 -7.42 -8.51
N VAL A 93 0.79 -6.91 -8.02
CA VAL A 93 1.91 -6.44 -8.82
C VAL A 93 3.14 -7.31 -8.55
N ASP A 94 3.72 -7.85 -9.61
CA ASP A 94 4.96 -8.62 -9.56
C ASP A 94 6.18 -7.69 -9.63
N ASN A 95 7.16 -7.89 -8.75
CA ASN A 95 8.33 -7.02 -8.69
C ASN A 95 9.20 -7.11 -9.96
N SER A 96 9.35 -8.30 -10.54
CA SER A 96 10.15 -8.48 -11.75
C SER A 96 9.50 -7.78 -12.96
N TRP A 97 8.17 -7.80 -13.03
CA TRP A 97 7.43 -7.06 -14.04
C TRP A 97 7.59 -5.55 -13.84
N SER A 98 7.38 -5.04 -12.63
CA SER A 98 7.48 -3.62 -12.32
C SER A 98 8.89 -3.07 -12.60
N MET A 99 9.94 -3.79 -12.19
CA MET A 99 11.32 -3.42 -12.49
C MET A 99 11.61 -3.39 -13.99
N LYS A 100 11.09 -4.35 -14.76
CA LYS A 100 11.29 -4.43 -16.21
C LYS A 100 10.60 -3.30 -16.97
N GLU A 101 9.34 -3.00 -16.63
CA GLU A 101 8.52 -2.06 -17.39
C GLU A 101 8.71 -0.61 -16.94
N TYR A 102 9.00 -0.36 -15.65
CA TYR A 102 9.05 0.98 -15.05
C TYR A 102 10.38 1.31 -14.35
N GLY A 103 11.25 0.32 -14.12
CA GLY A 103 12.51 0.52 -13.39
C GLY A 103 12.33 0.65 -11.87
N ASP A 104 11.12 0.44 -11.35
CA ASP A 104 10.77 0.66 -9.95
C ASP A 104 10.23 -0.61 -9.28
N GLN A 105 10.42 -0.69 -7.96
CA GLN A 105 9.89 -1.79 -7.15
C GLN A 105 8.35 -1.82 -7.20
N ALA A 106 7.78 -3.03 -7.14
CA ALA A 106 6.33 -3.22 -7.17
C ALA A 106 5.57 -2.37 -6.15
N VAL A 107 6.09 -2.21 -4.93
CA VAL A 107 5.47 -1.38 -3.89
C VAL A 107 5.49 0.10 -4.24
N VAL A 108 6.56 0.57 -4.88
CA VAL A 108 6.70 1.97 -5.32
C VAL A 108 5.70 2.24 -6.44
N TRP A 109 5.73 1.42 -7.48
CA TRP A 109 4.83 1.55 -8.63
C TRP A 109 3.34 1.44 -8.21
N GLN A 110 2.97 0.42 -7.42
CA GLN A 110 1.60 0.20 -6.95
C GLN A 110 1.08 1.37 -6.09
N THR A 111 1.97 2.05 -5.41
CA THR A 111 1.61 3.25 -4.62
C THR A 111 1.48 4.47 -5.51
N ALA A 112 2.41 4.67 -6.44
CA ALA A 112 2.49 5.86 -7.29
C ALA A 112 1.43 5.92 -8.39
N ILE A 113 1.04 4.77 -8.97
CA ILE A 113 0.09 4.73 -10.09
C ILE A 113 -1.29 5.30 -9.73
N ASN A 114 -1.74 5.10 -8.51
CA ASN A 114 -3.07 5.55 -8.10
C ASN A 114 -3.26 7.07 -8.17
N PRO A 115 -2.39 7.93 -7.61
CA PRO A 115 -2.50 9.37 -7.79
C PRO A 115 -2.27 9.81 -9.24
N VAL A 116 -1.45 9.11 -10.04
CA VAL A 116 -1.26 9.41 -11.47
C VAL A 116 -2.57 9.23 -12.22
N ILE A 117 -3.26 8.11 -12.05
CA ILE A 117 -4.57 7.87 -12.68
C ILE A 117 -5.58 8.90 -12.22
N ALA A 118 -5.62 9.25 -10.93
CA ALA A 118 -6.53 10.27 -10.42
C ALA A 118 -6.27 11.64 -11.07
N MET A 119 -5.01 12.05 -11.23
CA MET A 119 -4.64 13.29 -11.93
C MET A 119 -5.08 13.26 -13.41
N GLU A 120 -4.90 12.13 -14.09
CA GLU A 120 -5.33 11.96 -15.48
C GLU A 120 -6.86 12.09 -15.62
N LEU A 121 -7.61 11.43 -14.74
CA LEU A 121 -9.08 11.50 -14.73
C LEU A 121 -9.59 12.92 -14.46
N ILE A 122 -8.93 13.65 -13.57
CA ILE A 122 -9.26 15.06 -13.28
C ILE A 122 -8.89 15.95 -14.49
N HIS A 123 -7.71 15.76 -15.07
CA HIS A 123 -7.27 16.52 -16.24
C HIS A 123 -8.23 16.34 -17.43
N ASN A 124 -8.67 15.12 -17.67
CA ASN A 124 -9.61 14.77 -18.75
C ASN A 124 -11.07 15.10 -18.39
N LYS A 125 -11.34 15.72 -17.21
CA LYS A 125 -12.67 16.08 -16.73
C LYS A 125 -13.64 14.90 -16.60
N ILE A 126 -13.12 13.69 -16.41
CA ILE A 126 -13.90 12.49 -16.09
C ILE A 126 -14.26 12.51 -14.61
N TRP A 127 -13.29 12.81 -13.75
CA TRP A 127 -13.53 13.16 -12.36
C TRP A 127 -13.55 14.69 -12.23
N VAL A 128 -14.69 15.22 -11.80
CA VAL A 128 -14.88 16.67 -11.65
C VAL A 128 -14.98 16.98 -10.15
N PRO A 129 -13.89 17.46 -9.51
CA PRO A 129 -13.96 17.88 -8.11
C PRO A 129 -14.84 19.13 -7.96
N GLU A 130 -15.73 19.11 -6.98
CA GLU A 130 -16.57 20.28 -6.64
C GLU A 130 -15.83 21.33 -5.80
N GLY A 131 -14.51 21.17 -5.66
CA GLY A 131 -13.62 21.99 -4.84
C GLY A 131 -13.30 21.36 -3.49
N GLY A 132 -12.29 21.91 -2.80
CA GLY A 132 -11.81 21.40 -1.51
C GLY A 132 -11.10 20.06 -1.61
N VAL A 133 -11.25 19.24 -0.57
CA VAL A 133 -10.64 17.90 -0.47
C VAL A 133 -11.73 16.84 -0.50
N SER A 134 -11.66 15.97 -1.50
CA SER A 134 -12.54 14.79 -1.64
C SER A 134 -11.74 13.52 -1.76
N GLY A 135 -12.27 12.41 -1.24
CA GLY A 135 -11.70 11.10 -1.44
C GLY A 135 -12.16 10.46 -2.76
N PRO A 136 -11.47 9.42 -3.25
CA PRO A 136 -11.82 8.73 -4.50
C PRO A 136 -13.22 8.10 -4.46
N GLU A 137 -13.75 7.80 -3.29
CA GLU A 137 -15.11 7.26 -3.11
C GLU A 137 -16.25 8.21 -3.51
N TRP A 138 -15.94 9.44 -3.91
CA TRP A 138 -16.92 10.42 -4.42
C TRP A 138 -17.19 10.27 -5.91
N TYR A 139 -16.35 9.53 -6.63
CA TYR A 139 -16.37 9.40 -8.08
C TYR A 139 -16.74 7.98 -8.51
N ASP A 140 -17.14 7.85 -9.78
CA ASP A 140 -17.31 6.54 -10.41
C ASP A 140 -15.96 5.82 -10.44
N PRO A 141 -15.85 4.61 -9.86
CA PRO A 141 -14.61 3.86 -9.84
C PRO A 141 -14.24 3.23 -11.19
N MET A 142 -15.19 3.04 -12.11
CA MET A 142 -14.92 2.27 -13.35
C MET A 142 -13.85 2.91 -14.24
N PRO A 143 -13.87 4.23 -14.53
CA PRO A 143 -12.79 4.84 -15.31
C PRO A 143 -11.40 4.70 -14.67
N PHE A 144 -11.34 4.68 -13.34
CA PHE A 144 -10.09 4.45 -12.62
C PHE A 144 -9.59 3.02 -12.80
N LEU A 145 -10.47 2.05 -12.68
CA LEU A 145 -10.14 0.63 -12.81
C LEU A 145 -9.72 0.28 -14.24
N ASP A 146 -10.36 0.88 -15.24
CA ASP A 146 -10.02 0.71 -16.66
C ASP A 146 -8.61 1.27 -16.97
N LEU A 147 -8.28 2.46 -16.44
CA LEU A 147 -6.93 3.01 -16.57
C LEU A 147 -5.90 2.17 -15.82
N LEU A 148 -6.20 1.69 -14.62
CA LEU A 148 -5.31 0.83 -13.86
C LEU A 148 -4.95 -0.44 -14.65
N GLU A 149 -5.92 -1.04 -15.34
CA GLU A 149 -5.70 -2.18 -16.21
C GLU A 149 -4.87 -1.81 -17.44
N SER A 150 -5.12 -0.66 -18.06
CA SER A 150 -4.35 -0.17 -19.21
C SER A 150 -2.89 0.10 -18.88
N TYR A 151 -2.59 0.49 -17.65
CA TYR A 151 -1.23 0.63 -17.11
C TYR A 151 -0.59 -0.70 -16.71
N GLY A 152 -1.27 -1.84 -16.89
CA GLY A 152 -0.73 -3.18 -16.69
C GLY A 152 -1.01 -3.79 -15.32
N SER A 153 -1.87 -3.18 -14.50
CA SER A 153 -2.26 -3.73 -13.20
C SER A 153 -3.71 -4.21 -13.22
N SER A 154 -3.92 -5.45 -13.62
CA SER A 154 -5.25 -6.06 -13.59
C SER A 154 -5.79 -6.15 -12.18
N TRP A 155 -7.03 -5.72 -11.99
CA TRP A 155 -7.77 -5.90 -10.76
C TRP A 155 -8.68 -7.11 -10.81
N LYS A 156 -9.02 -7.66 -9.66
CA LYS A 156 -9.86 -8.85 -9.52
C LYS A 156 -10.85 -8.69 -8.38
N ILE A 157 -11.98 -9.38 -8.50
CA ILE A 157 -12.97 -9.51 -7.43
C ILE A 157 -13.01 -10.97 -7.00
N ARG A 158 -13.05 -11.20 -5.69
CA ARG A 158 -13.28 -12.48 -5.07
C ARG A 158 -14.40 -12.36 -4.05
N GLU A 159 -15.43 -13.20 -4.20
CA GLU A 159 -16.45 -13.36 -3.17
C GLU A 159 -15.88 -14.19 -2.02
N GLU A 160 -16.03 -13.69 -0.81
CA GLU A 160 -15.65 -14.38 0.41
C GLU A 160 -16.90 -15.06 0.98
N LYS A 161 -16.85 -16.38 1.13
CA LYS A 161 -17.95 -17.19 1.70
C LYS A 161 -17.90 -17.18 3.22
#